data_b021c50fa992db099ff9b2bade0aa954
#
_entry.id   b021c50fa992db099ff9b2bade0aa954
#
_cell.length_a   1.000
_cell.length_b   1.000
_cell.length_c   1.000
_cell.angle_alpha   90.00
_cell.angle_beta   90.00
_cell.angle_gamma   90.00
#
_symmetry.space_group_name_H-M   'P 1'
#
loop_
_entity.id
_entity.type
_entity.pdbx_description
1 polymer ?
#
loop_
_entity_poly.entity_id
_entity_poly.type
_entity_poly.pdbx_seq_one_letter_code
_entity_poly.pdbx_strand_id
1 'polypeptide(L)'
;MNKDKIKIFLVDDDALLLKSLEIDFMEHADFSIETFATGELCIDALSNNPDVIVLDYYLDGIDKTAMNGIETLDKIKAFNPEIPVVMLSSQDKIEVAIDCMHHQAFDYVVKSETAFLRLQKIITTIFHYQKVEKELNWYMERM
;
A
#
# COMPACT_ATOMS: atom_id res chain seq x y z
N MET A 1 -8.18 -23.88 -1.13
CA MET A 1 -7.04 -22.99 -1.23
C MET A 1 -7.43 -21.68 -1.85
N ASN A 2 -7.18 -20.61 -1.16
CA ASN A 2 -7.71 -19.34 -1.58
C ASN A 2 -6.59 -18.42 -2.03
N LYS A 3 -6.20 -18.56 -3.28
CA LYS A 3 -5.14 -17.75 -3.86
C LYS A 3 -5.62 -16.45 -4.45
N ASP A 4 -6.93 -16.23 -4.40
CA ASP A 4 -7.53 -15.10 -5.08
C ASP A 4 -7.63 -13.86 -4.21
N LYS A 5 -7.27 -13.98 -2.93
CA LYS A 5 -7.29 -12.83 -2.03
C LYS A 5 -6.08 -11.94 -2.28
N ILE A 6 -6.35 -10.65 -2.38
CA ILE A 6 -5.31 -9.64 -2.47
C ILE A 6 -4.80 -9.37 -1.07
N LYS A 7 -3.52 -9.59 -0.83
CA LYS A 7 -2.90 -9.33 0.47
C LYS A 7 -2.48 -7.87 0.55
N ILE A 8 -3.08 -7.14 1.48
CA ILE A 8 -2.83 -5.71 1.67
C ILE A 8 -2.14 -5.50 3.01
N PHE A 9 -1.04 -4.76 3.00
CA PHE A 9 -0.43 -4.23 4.21
C PHE A 9 -0.92 -2.81 4.41
N LEU A 10 -1.43 -2.51 5.59
CA LEU A 10 -1.81 -1.15 5.99
C LEU A 10 -0.82 -0.68 7.04
N VAL A 11 -0.11 0.40 6.77
CA VAL A 11 0.95 0.92 7.64
C VAL A 11 0.62 2.35 8.02
N ASP A 12 0.31 2.57 9.30
CA ASP A 12 -0.07 3.89 9.81
C ASP A 12 0.12 3.89 11.33
N ASP A 13 0.65 4.97 11.89
CA ASP A 13 0.81 5.08 13.33
C ASP A 13 -0.46 5.56 14.03
N ASP A 14 -1.50 5.93 13.29
CA ASP A 14 -2.80 6.27 13.84
C ASP A 14 -3.62 4.98 14.00
N ALA A 15 -3.70 4.47 15.21
CA ALA A 15 -4.36 3.20 15.49
C ALA A 15 -5.85 3.20 15.14
N LEU A 16 -6.53 4.33 15.31
CA LEU A 16 -7.95 4.42 15.00
C LEU A 16 -8.19 4.35 13.49
N LEU A 17 -7.40 5.09 12.72
CA LEU A 17 -7.52 5.06 11.27
C LEU A 17 -7.18 3.67 10.74
N LEU A 18 -6.13 3.06 11.28
CA LEU A 18 -5.70 1.74 10.87
C LEU A 18 -6.81 0.72 11.09
N LYS A 19 -7.46 0.77 12.26
CA LYS A 19 -8.56 -0.14 12.58
C LYS A 19 -9.77 0.11 11.69
N SER A 20 -10.08 1.37 11.44
CA SER A 20 -11.19 1.74 10.58
C SER A 20 -11.01 1.22 9.16
N LEU A 21 -9.83 1.39 8.60
CA LEU A 21 -9.53 0.89 7.26
C LEU A 21 -9.55 -0.63 7.21
N GLU A 22 -9.01 -1.27 8.25
CA GLU A 22 -9.02 -2.73 8.34
C GLU A 22 -10.46 -3.26 8.29
N ILE A 23 -11.36 -2.66 9.08
CA ILE A 23 -12.76 -3.06 9.10
C ILE A 23 -13.40 -2.86 7.73
N ASP A 24 -13.16 -1.70 7.10
CA ASP A 24 -13.73 -1.41 5.79
C ASP A 24 -13.29 -2.43 4.74
N PHE A 25 -12.01 -2.77 4.72
CA PHE A 25 -11.48 -3.76 3.76
C PHE A 25 -11.97 -5.17 4.07
N MET A 26 -12.12 -5.52 5.36
CA MET A 26 -12.54 -6.86 5.75
C MET A 26 -13.98 -7.17 5.37
N GLU A 27 -14.79 -6.15 5.08
CA GLU A 27 -16.14 -6.35 4.56
C GLU A 27 -16.14 -6.91 3.14
N HIS A 28 -14.97 -6.92 2.49
CA HIS A 28 -14.82 -7.45 1.15
C HIS A 28 -14.03 -8.76 1.21
N ALA A 29 -14.65 -9.85 0.80
CA ALA A 29 -14.06 -11.18 0.93
C ALA A 29 -12.77 -11.36 0.14
N ASP A 30 -12.51 -10.50 -0.84
CA ASP A 30 -11.36 -10.63 -1.73
C ASP A 30 -10.07 -10.09 -1.15
N PHE A 31 -10.12 -9.46 0.03
CA PHE A 31 -8.94 -8.83 0.65
C PHE A 31 -8.51 -9.57 1.91
N SER A 32 -7.20 -9.69 2.06
CA SER A 32 -6.57 -10.20 3.28
C SER A 32 -5.68 -9.09 3.82
N ILE A 33 -5.91 -8.67 5.06
CA ILE A 33 -5.31 -7.45 5.62
C ILE A 33 -4.34 -7.79 6.75
N GLU A 34 -3.15 -7.17 6.72
CA GLU A 34 -2.23 -7.14 7.85
C GLU A 34 -1.93 -5.67 8.16
N THR A 35 -1.91 -5.33 9.43
CA THR A 35 -1.73 -3.93 9.85
C THR A 35 -0.43 -3.77 10.63
N PHE A 36 0.21 -2.62 10.45
CA PHE A 36 1.50 -2.30 11.08
C PHE A 36 1.48 -0.85 11.56
N ALA A 37 1.93 -0.65 12.79
CA ALA A 37 1.98 0.68 13.39
C ALA A 37 3.22 1.47 13.01
N THR A 38 4.24 0.81 12.46
CA THR A 38 5.51 1.45 12.08
C THR A 38 6.03 0.90 10.77
N GLY A 39 6.91 1.68 10.13
CA GLY A 39 7.58 1.22 8.91
C GLY A 39 8.49 0.03 9.19
N GLU A 40 9.16 0.04 10.33
CA GLU A 40 10.06 -1.06 10.73
C GLU A 40 9.32 -2.39 10.78
N LEU A 41 8.13 -2.41 11.40
CA LEU A 41 7.33 -3.63 11.47
C LEU A 41 6.88 -4.11 10.09
N CYS A 42 6.55 -3.17 9.21
CA CYS A 42 6.19 -3.50 7.83
C CYS A 42 7.35 -4.15 7.10
N ILE A 43 8.55 -3.57 7.22
CA ILE A 43 9.74 -4.09 6.56
C ILE A 43 10.03 -5.51 7.04
N ASP A 44 9.91 -5.76 8.35
CA ASP A 44 10.15 -7.08 8.92
C ASP A 44 9.16 -8.14 8.39
N ALA A 45 8.00 -7.72 7.92
CA ALA A 45 6.96 -8.63 7.44
C ALA A 45 6.93 -8.78 5.92
N LEU A 46 7.85 -8.15 5.18
CA LEU A 46 7.81 -8.18 3.71
C LEU A 46 7.92 -9.59 3.13
N SER A 47 8.53 -10.52 3.86
CA SER A 47 8.60 -11.92 3.42
C SER A 47 7.24 -12.60 3.35
N ASN A 48 6.19 -11.99 3.92
CA ASN A 48 4.82 -12.48 3.80
C ASN A 48 4.21 -12.18 2.42
N ASN A 49 4.94 -11.51 1.55
CA ASN A 49 4.58 -11.26 0.15
C ASN A 49 3.28 -10.47 -0.02
N PRO A 50 3.23 -9.22 0.43
CA PRO A 50 2.06 -8.38 0.19
C PRO A 50 1.90 -8.11 -1.31
N ASP A 51 0.65 -8.03 -1.75
CA ASP A 51 0.33 -7.67 -3.13
C ASP A 51 0.31 -6.16 -3.33
N VAL A 52 0.02 -5.42 -2.26
CA VAL A 52 0.02 -3.96 -2.27
C VAL A 52 0.23 -3.48 -0.83
N ILE A 53 0.88 -2.33 -0.69
CA ILE A 53 1.11 -1.70 0.61
C ILE A 53 0.48 -0.31 0.59
N VAL A 54 -0.34 -0.01 1.59
CA VAL A 54 -0.87 1.33 1.84
C VAL A 54 -0.05 1.91 2.98
N LEU A 55 0.66 3.00 2.72
CA LEU A 55 1.72 3.49 3.57
C LEU A 55 1.51 4.96 3.94
N ASP A 56 1.45 5.23 5.26
CA ASP A 56 1.34 6.60 5.75
C ASP A 56 2.63 7.37 5.51
N TYR A 57 2.50 8.61 5.05
CA TYR A 57 3.64 9.47 4.78
C TYR A 57 4.34 9.90 6.08
N TYR A 58 3.57 10.11 7.17
CA TYR A 58 4.09 10.59 8.45
C TYR A 58 4.10 9.47 9.50
N LEU A 59 5.00 8.51 9.34
CA LEU A 59 5.12 7.40 10.30
C LEU A 59 5.93 7.73 11.54
N ASP A 60 6.57 8.90 11.56
CA ASP A 60 7.34 9.38 12.71
C ASP A 60 6.56 10.42 13.53
N GLY A 61 5.26 10.51 13.34
CA GLY A 61 4.43 11.49 14.03
C GLY A 61 4.33 11.27 15.52
N ILE A 62 4.25 10.00 15.96
CA ILE A 62 4.17 9.64 17.37
C ILE A 62 5.56 9.42 17.95
N ASP A 63 6.37 8.61 17.29
CA ASP A 63 7.76 8.31 17.68
C ASP A 63 8.70 8.96 16.67
N LYS A 64 9.37 10.02 17.07
CA LYS A 64 10.27 10.79 16.19
C LYS A 64 11.52 10.02 15.78
N THR A 65 11.84 8.92 16.46
CA THR A 65 12.98 8.09 16.10
C THR A 65 12.58 7.00 15.10
N ALA A 66 11.28 6.82 14.85
CA ALA A 66 10.79 5.83 13.91
C ALA A 66 11.09 6.25 12.48
N MET A 67 11.19 5.26 11.61
CA MET A 67 11.35 5.48 10.17
C MET A 67 10.13 6.22 9.61
N ASN A 68 10.35 7.23 8.77
CA ASN A 68 9.24 7.94 8.14
C ASN A 68 8.73 7.20 6.90
N GLY A 69 7.67 7.73 6.28
CA GLY A 69 7.03 7.06 5.15
C GLY A 69 7.94 6.93 3.93
N ILE A 70 8.70 7.95 3.61
CA ILE A 70 9.60 7.92 2.44
C ILE A 70 10.73 6.92 2.67
N GLU A 71 11.32 6.91 3.86
CA GLU A 71 12.37 5.92 4.18
C GLU A 71 11.82 4.50 4.08
N THR A 72 10.60 4.29 4.56
CA THR A 72 9.95 2.98 4.48
C THR A 72 9.70 2.60 3.02
N LEU A 73 9.20 3.53 2.24
CA LEU A 73 8.96 3.32 0.80
C LEU A 73 10.24 2.89 0.09
N ASP A 74 11.35 3.60 0.36
CA ASP A 74 12.62 3.28 -0.28
C ASP A 74 13.09 1.86 0.09
N LYS A 75 12.90 1.45 1.34
CA LYS A 75 13.28 0.09 1.76
C LYS A 75 12.38 -0.97 1.16
N ILE A 76 11.09 -0.69 0.99
CA ILE A 76 10.18 -1.60 0.31
C ILE A 76 10.64 -1.81 -1.14
N LYS A 77 10.95 -0.71 -1.83
CA LYS A 77 11.38 -0.77 -3.23
C LYS A 77 12.73 -1.45 -3.39
N ALA A 78 13.63 -1.30 -2.40
CA ALA A 78 14.90 -2.01 -2.40
C ALA A 78 14.70 -3.51 -2.22
N PHE A 79 13.71 -3.92 -1.42
CA PHE A 79 13.39 -5.32 -1.22
C PHE A 79 12.76 -5.94 -2.47
N ASN A 80 11.77 -5.26 -3.05
CA ASN A 80 11.10 -5.72 -4.26
C ASN A 80 10.43 -4.54 -4.96
N PRO A 81 11.02 -4.05 -6.06
CA PRO A 81 10.47 -2.87 -6.75
C PRO A 81 9.12 -3.12 -7.41
N GLU A 82 8.69 -4.39 -7.51
CA GLU A 82 7.41 -4.73 -8.13
C GLU A 82 6.21 -4.55 -7.19
N ILE A 83 6.45 -4.40 -5.87
CA ILE A 83 5.35 -4.20 -4.93
C ILE A 83 4.81 -2.78 -5.11
N PRO A 84 3.54 -2.62 -5.52
CA PRO A 84 2.96 -1.28 -5.61
C PRO A 84 2.70 -0.73 -4.21
N VAL A 85 3.05 0.54 -4.02
CA VAL A 85 2.86 1.24 -2.74
C VAL A 85 1.99 2.46 -2.99
N VAL A 86 0.88 2.55 -2.28
CA VAL A 86 -0.02 3.70 -2.32
C VAL A 86 0.20 4.51 -1.06
N MET A 87 0.61 5.75 -1.22
CA MET A 87 0.86 6.63 -0.07
C MET A 87 -0.44 7.23 0.42
N LEU A 88 -0.55 7.35 1.73
CA LEU A 88 -1.73 7.91 2.40
C LEU A 88 -1.25 9.01 3.33
N SER A 89 -1.83 10.21 3.25
CA SER A 89 -1.37 11.34 4.06
C SER A 89 -2.49 12.33 4.34
N SER A 90 -2.40 13.01 5.47
CA SER A 90 -3.30 14.10 5.80
C SER A 90 -2.95 15.39 5.03
N GLN A 91 -1.79 15.44 4.36
CA GLN A 91 -1.36 16.61 3.60
C GLN A 91 -1.91 16.57 2.19
N ASP A 92 -2.52 17.65 1.75
CA ASP A 92 -3.01 17.79 0.37
C ASP A 92 -2.09 18.66 -0.49
N LYS A 93 -0.84 18.84 -0.04
CA LYS A 93 0.14 19.64 -0.76
C LYS A 93 0.73 18.87 -1.93
N ILE A 94 0.82 19.54 -3.07
CA ILE A 94 1.35 18.90 -4.27
C ILE A 94 2.82 18.48 -4.10
N GLU A 95 3.60 19.22 -3.30
CA GLU A 95 5.01 18.90 -3.06
C GLU A 95 5.17 17.53 -2.42
N VAL A 96 4.26 17.18 -1.49
CA VAL A 96 4.28 15.88 -0.83
C VAL A 96 3.97 14.77 -1.83
N ALA A 97 2.97 14.97 -2.68
CA ALA A 97 2.61 14.01 -3.71
C ALA A 97 3.76 13.79 -4.69
N ILE A 98 4.41 14.87 -5.12
CA ILE A 98 5.55 14.80 -6.03
C ILE A 98 6.71 14.06 -5.39
N ASP A 99 6.99 14.32 -4.11
CA ASP A 99 8.05 13.62 -3.39
C ASP A 99 7.79 12.10 -3.38
N CYS A 100 6.57 11.71 -3.09
CA CYS A 100 6.18 10.30 -3.11
C CYS A 100 6.39 9.67 -4.49
N MET A 101 5.98 10.37 -5.55
CA MET A 101 6.11 9.84 -6.91
C MET A 101 7.57 9.73 -7.33
N HIS A 102 8.43 10.67 -6.90
CA HIS A 102 9.87 10.60 -7.17
C HIS A 102 10.52 9.38 -6.51
N HIS A 103 9.92 8.89 -5.41
CA HIS A 103 10.39 7.69 -4.72
C HIS A 103 9.64 6.44 -5.19
N GLN A 104 8.96 6.51 -6.33
CA GLN A 104 8.33 5.38 -7.00
C GLN A 104 7.06 4.86 -6.32
N ALA A 105 6.35 5.73 -5.61
CA ALA A 105 5.01 5.37 -5.15
C ALA A 105 4.11 5.19 -6.37
N PHE A 106 3.17 4.26 -6.27
CA PHE A 106 2.21 4.04 -7.34
C PHE A 106 1.19 5.17 -7.41
N ASP A 107 0.74 5.64 -6.25
CA ASP A 107 -0.27 6.69 -6.17
C ASP A 107 -0.25 7.32 -4.78
N TYR A 108 -1.03 8.38 -4.62
CA TYR A 108 -1.08 9.19 -3.41
C TYR A 108 -2.53 9.53 -3.10
N VAL A 109 -2.98 9.23 -1.88
CA VAL A 109 -4.35 9.47 -1.44
C VAL A 109 -4.33 10.35 -0.18
N VAL A 110 -5.16 11.39 -0.19
CA VAL A 110 -5.32 12.26 0.97
C VAL A 110 -6.29 11.61 1.96
N LYS A 111 -5.94 11.61 3.24
CA LYS A 111 -6.81 11.11 4.31
C LYS A 111 -8.07 11.98 4.37
N SER A 112 -9.20 11.39 4.05
CA SER A 112 -10.48 12.09 3.99
C SER A 112 -11.60 11.07 4.16
N GLU A 113 -12.84 11.53 4.15
CA GLU A 113 -14.00 10.63 4.23
C GLU A 113 -14.07 9.66 3.08
N THR A 114 -13.50 10.02 1.92
CA THR A 114 -13.51 9.16 0.74
C THR A 114 -12.23 8.35 0.57
N ALA A 115 -11.32 8.39 1.54
CA ALA A 115 -10.03 7.73 1.40
C ALA A 115 -10.17 6.24 1.14
N PHE A 116 -11.05 5.55 1.87
CA PHE A 116 -11.26 4.11 1.67
C PHE A 116 -11.71 3.80 0.23
N LEU A 117 -12.68 4.55 -0.27
CA LEU A 117 -13.21 4.33 -1.62
C LEU A 117 -12.12 4.55 -2.68
N ARG A 118 -11.28 5.57 -2.47
CA ARG A 118 -10.17 5.84 -3.39
C ARG A 118 -9.13 4.73 -3.34
N LEU A 119 -8.78 4.28 -2.14
CA LEU A 119 -7.83 3.18 -1.96
C LEU A 119 -8.37 1.91 -2.61
N GLN A 120 -9.63 1.59 -2.37
CA GLN A 120 -10.27 0.41 -2.95
C GLN A 120 -10.21 0.43 -4.47
N LYS A 121 -10.52 1.59 -5.06
CA LYS A 121 -10.50 1.73 -6.51
C LYS A 121 -9.09 1.57 -7.08
N ILE A 122 -8.11 2.19 -6.43
CA ILE A 122 -6.71 2.10 -6.86
C ILE A 122 -6.22 0.65 -6.76
N ILE A 123 -6.48 -0.02 -5.64
CA ILE A 123 -6.05 -1.40 -5.41
C ILE A 123 -6.71 -2.34 -6.43
N THR A 124 -7.99 -2.16 -6.68
CA THR A 124 -8.70 -2.96 -7.68
C THR A 124 -8.09 -2.75 -9.07
N THR A 125 -7.73 -1.51 -9.40
CA THR A 125 -7.10 -1.18 -10.68
C THR A 125 -5.72 -1.83 -10.80
N ILE A 126 -4.90 -1.76 -9.75
CA ILE A 126 -3.58 -2.40 -9.73
C ILE A 126 -3.73 -3.90 -10.01
N PHE A 127 -4.64 -4.54 -9.31
CA PHE A 127 -4.85 -5.98 -9.44
C PHE A 127 -5.34 -6.35 -10.84
N HIS A 128 -6.23 -5.53 -11.41
CA HIS A 128 -6.71 -5.75 -12.77
C HIS A 128 -5.58 -5.68 -13.79
N TYR A 129 -4.70 -4.68 -13.69
CA TYR A 129 -3.58 -4.56 -14.61
C TYR A 129 -2.60 -5.72 -14.47
N GLN A 130 -2.34 -6.17 -13.26
CA GLN A 130 -1.45 -7.31 -13.03
C GLN A 130 -2.02 -8.57 -13.68
N LYS A 131 -3.33 -8.76 -13.59
CA LYS A 131 -4.00 -9.90 -14.20
C LYS A 131 -3.91 -9.85 -15.72
N VAL A 132 -4.18 -8.70 -16.30
CA VAL A 132 -4.10 -8.50 -17.75
C VAL A 132 -2.69 -8.75 -18.26
N GLU A 133 -1.68 -8.25 -17.54
CA GLU A 133 -0.29 -8.45 -17.90
C GLU A 133 0.08 -9.93 -17.92
N LYS A 134 -0.36 -10.69 -16.92
CA LYS A 134 -0.11 -12.12 -16.86
C LYS A 134 -0.78 -12.85 -18.01
N GLU A 135 -2.01 -12.48 -18.34
CA GLU A 135 -2.72 -13.08 -19.47
C GLU A 135 -2.02 -12.78 -20.80
N LEU A 136 -1.57 -11.54 -20.98
CA LEU A 136 -0.86 -11.15 -22.18
C LEU A 136 0.43 -11.94 -22.33
N ASN A 137 1.21 -12.06 -21.25
CA ASN A 137 2.46 -12.82 -21.27
C ASN A 137 2.20 -14.29 -21.59
N TRP A 138 1.12 -14.86 -21.07
CA TRP A 138 0.73 -16.23 -21.35
C TRP A 138 0.49 -16.43 -22.86
N TYR A 139 -0.25 -15.51 -23.48
CA TYR A 139 -0.49 -15.59 -24.92
C TYR A 139 0.78 -15.39 -25.73
N MET A 140 1.63 -14.45 -25.34
CA MET A 140 2.86 -14.17 -26.07
C MET A 140 3.84 -15.36 -26.04
N GLU A 141 3.86 -16.10 -24.96
CA GLU A 141 4.72 -17.29 -24.83
C GLU A 141 4.28 -18.42 -25.76
N ARG A 142 3.03 -18.39 -26.22
CA ARG A 142 2.49 -19.43 -27.10
C ARG A 142 2.48 -19.06 -28.56
N MET A 143 2.94 -17.87 -28.86
CA MET A 143 3.10 -17.43 -30.24
C MET A 143 4.46 -17.87 -30.78
#